data_9c829833ad47695fda0f5f01b9452f8c
#
_entry.id   9c829833ad47695fda0f5f01b9452f8c
#
_cell.length_a   1.000
_cell.length_b   1.000
_cell.length_c   1.000
_cell.angle_alpha   90.00
_cell.angle_beta   90.00
_cell.angle_gamma   90.00
#
_symmetry.space_group_name_H-M   'P 1'
#
loop_
_entity.id
_entity.type
_entity.pdbx_description
1 polymer ?
#
loop_
_entity_poly.entity_id
_entity_poly.type
_entity_poly.pdbx_seq_one_letter_code
_entity_poly.pdbx_strand_id
1 'polypeptide(L)'
;MEKFNPGLIYRNPLGRLLLCSASSLRIGAEGSPETPPAGFDGYRNGICVYYRFPGMDERRRPKVITQYGLTEREAGSRKKGYLLKWGMGMRKKRYHLYCIRENQNAIEISRDEIEKKLYPVLESYLAQPDLRTRGTAERAYREYQKDLETFLKTRGEGYFPVNYSKAGEGILYLAPACITKELSVNSIGKLAGAFAPCKISKGERICPACDLFGYVEADNQSCMGSKIRFSDLYVEKKKNPEEYYYSERNSGKITLTSLGEPKLGNTEFYLQRPEGANFWTYDYYTRERNTYANPGVLRGRKYYWHHQRLEIENLPHIEPGNLNKTIRPVRDKVVFEGKLYFESISDKQLKQLIWILNSGTEGLGLKLGGAKPLGFGSVSCKVKKVCERKIWVEDGKLNYKADEEYAFQGLTYEKAELSTEVKDEFYKIANLEAVSEDVEITYPKTRQQRNIVLQEGYQWFVHNHRTLNGGGMARGRNDINVKQELPPILSEDITMDYN
;
A
#
# COMPACT_ATOMS: atom_id res chain seq x y z
N MET A 1 7.58 5.63 -4.62
CA MET A 1 7.11 7.03 -4.64
C MET A 1 7.52 7.61 -5.98
N GLU A 2 6.56 7.91 -6.84
CA GLU A 2 6.84 8.49 -8.14
C GLU A 2 7.47 9.86 -8.01
N LYS A 3 8.35 10.19 -8.96
CA LYS A 3 9.00 11.49 -8.97
C LYS A 3 8.07 12.50 -9.62
N PHE A 4 7.51 13.40 -8.83
CA PHE A 4 6.79 14.54 -9.36
C PHE A 4 7.77 15.55 -10.01
N ASN A 5 7.45 15.92 -11.22
CA ASN A 5 8.20 16.91 -11.98
C ASN A 5 7.50 18.27 -11.89
N PRO A 6 8.25 19.37 -11.81
CA PRO A 6 7.66 20.70 -11.91
C PRO A 6 7.03 20.92 -13.28
N GLY A 7 5.85 21.52 -13.29
CA GLY A 7 5.12 21.88 -14.50
C GLY A 7 4.36 23.19 -14.38
N LEU A 8 3.96 23.73 -15.50
CA LEU A 8 3.15 24.94 -15.60
C LEU A 8 1.93 24.67 -16.48
N ILE A 9 0.75 24.89 -15.93
CA ILE A 9 -0.49 24.89 -16.70
C ILE A 9 -0.69 26.29 -17.28
N TYR A 10 -1.02 26.37 -18.57
CA TYR A 10 -1.28 27.64 -19.27
C TYR A 10 -2.39 27.46 -20.32
N ARG A 11 -2.93 28.59 -20.80
CA ARG A 11 -3.85 28.60 -21.93
C ARG A 11 -3.11 28.96 -23.20
N ASN A 12 -3.35 28.22 -24.27
CA ASN A 12 -2.89 28.62 -25.59
C ASN A 12 -3.84 29.68 -26.20
N PRO A 13 -3.48 30.31 -27.32
CA PRO A 13 -4.34 31.30 -28.00
C PRO A 13 -5.73 30.76 -28.39
N LEU A 14 -5.88 29.45 -28.54
CA LEU A 14 -7.17 28.79 -28.83
C LEU A 14 -8.01 28.53 -27.55
N GLY A 15 -7.54 28.97 -26.37
CA GLY A 15 -8.22 28.79 -25.10
C GLY A 15 -8.08 27.40 -24.46
N ARG A 16 -7.32 26.49 -25.08
CA ARG A 16 -7.05 25.15 -24.53
C ARG A 16 -6.03 25.20 -23.40
N LEU A 17 -6.25 24.37 -22.39
CA LEU A 17 -5.28 24.22 -21.29
C LEU A 17 -4.18 23.24 -21.69
N LEU A 18 -2.97 23.64 -21.48
CA LEU A 18 -1.77 22.86 -21.76
C LEU A 18 -0.89 22.81 -20.51
N LEU A 19 -0.21 21.69 -20.30
CA LEU A 19 0.80 21.50 -19.27
C LEU A 19 2.18 21.39 -19.94
N CYS A 20 3.09 22.29 -19.61
CA CYS A 20 4.49 22.20 -20.02
C CYS A 20 5.41 21.87 -18.84
N SER A 21 6.56 21.28 -19.13
CA SER A 21 7.59 21.03 -18.13
C SER A 21 8.23 22.34 -17.68
N ALA A 22 8.59 22.39 -16.40
CA ALA A 22 9.28 23.52 -15.81
C ALA A 22 10.54 23.09 -15.04
N SER A 23 11.42 24.03 -14.76
CA SER A 23 12.45 23.92 -13.73
C SER A 23 12.00 24.64 -12.48
N SER A 24 12.27 24.09 -11.30
CA SER A 24 11.95 24.70 -10.01
C SER A 24 13.20 25.30 -9.41
N LEU A 25 13.20 26.60 -9.18
CA LEU A 25 14.29 27.34 -8.55
C LEU A 25 13.83 27.92 -7.22
N ARG A 26 14.61 27.75 -6.17
CA ARG A 26 14.28 28.31 -4.87
C ARG A 26 14.55 29.82 -4.83
N ILE A 27 13.62 30.55 -4.21
CA ILE A 27 13.76 32.01 -3.99
C ILE A 27 13.79 32.30 -2.49
N GLY A 28 14.68 33.18 -2.05
CA GLY A 28 14.90 33.56 -0.67
C GLY A 28 15.16 35.05 -0.52
N ALA A 29 15.13 35.56 0.71
CA ALA A 29 15.40 36.93 1.01
C ALA A 29 16.91 37.26 0.75
N GLU A 30 17.20 38.48 0.34
CA GLU A 30 18.56 38.99 0.23
C GLU A 30 19.24 38.96 1.60
N GLY A 31 20.48 38.47 1.66
CA GLY A 31 21.22 38.29 2.92
C GLY A 31 20.76 37.10 3.80
N SER A 32 19.58 36.50 3.53
CA SER A 32 19.06 35.35 4.27
C SER A 32 18.35 34.34 3.35
N PRO A 33 19.08 33.58 2.53
CA PRO A 33 18.50 32.72 1.49
C PRO A 33 17.60 31.60 2.06
N GLU A 34 17.69 31.31 3.35
CA GLU A 34 16.86 30.31 4.03
C GLU A 34 15.47 30.84 4.39
N THR A 35 15.28 32.16 4.42
CA THR A 35 13.99 32.81 4.73
C THR A 35 13.20 33.13 3.45
N PRO A 36 11.86 33.10 3.48
CA PRO A 36 11.05 33.57 2.36
C PRO A 36 11.28 35.06 2.09
N PRO A 37 11.14 35.53 0.83
CA PRO A 37 11.18 36.93 0.51
C PRO A 37 10.09 37.72 1.28
N ALA A 38 10.45 38.85 1.86
CA ALA A 38 9.50 39.76 2.50
C ALA A 38 8.44 40.24 1.50
N GLY A 39 7.18 40.31 1.94
CA GLY A 39 6.06 40.78 1.11
C GLY A 39 5.46 39.76 0.16
N PHE A 40 6.11 38.61 -0.10
CA PHE A 40 5.60 37.60 -1.02
C PHE A 40 4.41 36.80 -0.47
N ASP A 41 4.17 36.87 0.83
CA ASP A 41 2.97 36.25 1.44
C ASP A 41 1.66 36.81 0.84
N GLY A 42 1.63 38.08 0.42
CA GLY A 42 0.48 38.73 -0.21
C GLY A 42 0.26 38.36 -1.69
N TYR A 43 1.24 37.76 -2.34
CA TYR A 43 1.12 37.41 -3.76
C TYR A 43 0.43 36.07 -3.95
N ARG A 44 -0.28 35.94 -5.10
CA ARG A 44 -0.94 34.69 -5.51
C ARG A 44 0.07 33.70 -6.10
N ASN A 45 -0.22 32.42 -5.99
CA ASN A 45 0.47 31.40 -6.77
C ASN A 45 0.24 31.67 -8.27
N GLY A 46 1.26 31.47 -9.08
CA GLY A 46 1.22 31.73 -10.51
C GLY A 46 1.54 33.18 -10.92
N ILE A 47 1.81 34.08 -9.97
CA ILE A 47 2.28 35.43 -10.35
C ILE A 47 3.64 35.36 -11.06
N CYS A 48 3.81 36.16 -12.09
CA CYS A 48 5.10 36.29 -12.80
C CYS A 48 6.09 37.08 -11.96
N VAL A 49 7.26 36.50 -11.76
CA VAL A 49 8.40 37.14 -11.05
C VAL A 49 9.62 37.12 -11.95
N TYR A 50 10.22 38.28 -12.17
CA TYR A 50 11.49 38.39 -12.85
C TYR A 50 12.63 38.12 -11.87
N TYR A 51 13.71 37.50 -12.34
CA TYR A 51 14.83 37.14 -11.47
C TYR A 51 16.17 37.13 -12.19
N ARG A 52 17.23 37.41 -11.44
CA ARG A 52 18.61 37.21 -11.91
C ARG A 52 19.08 35.82 -11.51
N PHE A 53 19.61 35.06 -12.46
CA PHE A 53 20.10 33.72 -12.18
C PHE A 53 21.32 33.75 -11.25
N PRO A 54 21.30 33.06 -10.10
CA PRO A 54 22.30 33.21 -9.05
C PRO A 54 23.58 32.38 -9.29
N GLY A 55 23.65 31.64 -10.41
CA GLY A 55 24.74 30.71 -10.70
C GLY A 55 24.49 29.34 -10.07
N MET A 56 25.51 28.47 -10.14
CA MET A 56 25.50 27.10 -9.62
C MET A 56 26.39 26.97 -8.37
N ASP A 57 26.06 26.02 -7.49
CA ASP A 57 26.95 25.62 -6.40
C ASP A 57 28.03 24.63 -6.88
N GLU A 58 28.94 24.24 -5.98
CA GLU A 58 30.02 23.28 -6.26
C GLU A 58 29.52 21.92 -6.74
N ARG A 59 28.28 21.55 -6.38
CA ARG A 59 27.59 20.31 -6.80
C ARG A 59 26.77 20.49 -8.06
N ARG A 60 26.99 21.59 -8.81
CA ARG A 60 26.25 21.97 -10.03
C ARG A 60 24.72 22.08 -9.83
N ARG A 61 24.29 22.52 -8.64
CA ARG A 61 22.88 22.81 -8.37
C ARG A 61 22.66 24.34 -8.39
N PRO A 62 21.50 24.82 -8.87
CA PRO A 62 21.20 26.25 -8.81
C PRO A 62 21.22 26.76 -7.38
N LYS A 63 21.92 27.86 -7.15
CA LYS A 63 21.87 28.60 -5.88
C LYS A 63 20.48 29.20 -5.66
N VAL A 64 20.20 29.64 -4.45
CA VAL A 64 18.93 30.33 -4.13
C VAL A 64 18.90 31.70 -4.78
N ILE A 65 17.80 32.03 -5.44
CA ILE A 65 17.58 33.36 -6.06
C ILE A 65 17.34 34.37 -4.94
N THR A 66 18.14 35.43 -4.90
CA THR A 66 18.01 36.53 -3.93
C THR A 66 17.77 37.90 -4.60
N GLN A 67 17.99 38.01 -5.93
CA GLN A 67 17.70 39.19 -6.72
C GLN A 67 16.50 38.93 -7.64
N TYR A 68 15.40 39.62 -7.39
CA TYR A 68 14.11 39.43 -8.06
C TYR A 68 13.26 40.71 -7.98
N GLY A 69 12.20 40.75 -8.78
CA GLY A 69 11.21 41.83 -8.78
C GLY A 69 9.97 41.47 -9.60
N LEU A 70 8.95 42.29 -9.55
CA LEU A 70 7.75 42.12 -10.38
C LEU A 70 7.93 42.70 -11.79
N THR A 71 8.96 43.46 -12.00
CA THR A 71 9.34 44.03 -13.30
C THR A 71 10.78 43.66 -13.69
N GLU A 72 11.08 43.72 -14.98
CA GLU A 72 12.43 43.50 -15.51
C GLU A 72 13.45 44.45 -14.88
N ARG A 73 13.04 45.71 -14.65
CA ARG A 73 13.87 46.74 -14.07
C ARG A 73 14.27 46.42 -12.63
N GLU A 74 13.31 46.00 -11.80
CA GLU A 74 13.56 45.64 -10.40
C GLU A 74 14.50 44.44 -10.30
N ALA A 75 14.32 43.44 -11.14
CA ALA A 75 15.14 42.24 -11.15
C ALA A 75 16.48 42.42 -11.85
N GLY A 76 16.64 43.46 -12.66
CA GLY A 76 17.81 43.68 -13.54
C GLY A 76 18.00 42.54 -14.55
N SER A 77 16.89 41.88 -14.95
CA SER A 77 16.93 40.69 -15.81
C SER A 77 15.60 40.45 -16.48
N ARG A 78 15.63 39.90 -17.71
CA ARG A 78 14.42 39.45 -18.44
C ARG A 78 13.99 38.02 -18.12
N LYS A 79 14.76 37.28 -17.33
CA LYS A 79 14.39 35.92 -16.93
C LYS A 79 13.19 35.97 -16.00
N LYS A 80 12.18 35.16 -16.30
CA LYS A 80 10.94 35.12 -15.54
C LYS A 80 10.58 33.71 -15.12
N GLY A 81 9.87 33.61 -14.01
CA GLY A 81 9.30 32.38 -13.49
C GLY A 81 7.99 32.68 -12.78
N TYR A 82 7.27 31.63 -12.43
CA TYR A 82 5.95 31.72 -11.83
C TYR A 82 6.00 31.21 -10.39
N LEU A 83 5.52 32.01 -9.46
CA LEU A 83 5.66 31.78 -8.03
C LEU A 83 4.80 30.59 -7.58
N LEU A 84 5.43 29.68 -6.86
CA LEU A 84 4.75 28.68 -6.02
C LEU A 84 5.13 28.94 -4.56
N LYS A 85 4.15 29.28 -3.75
CA LYS A 85 4.28 29.40 -2.30
C LYS A 85 4.25 28.01 -1.69
N TRP A 86 5.43 27.53 -1.32
CA TRP A 86 5.60 26.23 -0.71
C TRP A 86 5.77 26.38 0.81
N GLY A 87 5.39 25.38 1.54
CA GLY A 87 5.52 25.36 3.01
C GLY A 87 4.38 24.62 3.67
N MET A 88 3.59 23.99 2.82
CA MET A 88 2.45 23.18 3.21
C MET A 88 2.95 21.96 3.99
N GLY A 89 2.75 21.98 5.33
CA GLY A 89 3.14 20.86 6.19
C GLY A 89 4.59 20.85 6.68
N MET A 90 5.44 21.83 6.29
CA MET A 90 6.81 21.91 6.78
C MET A 90 7.01 23.07 7.76
N ARG A 91 7.92 22.89 8.75
CA ARG A 91 8.26 23.92 9.74
C ARG A 91 8.82 25.22 9.13
N LYS A 92 9.30 25.20 7.88
CA LYS A 92 9.87 26.35 7.17
C LYS A 92 9.13 26.61 5.87
N LYS A 93 8.57 27.80 5.71
CA LYS A 93 8.03 28.28 4.42
C LYS A 93 9.16 28.29 3.38
N ARG A 94 8.88 27.81 2.19
CA ARG A 94 9.81 27.85 1.04
C ARG A 94 9.06 28.30 -0.19
N TYR A 95 9.63 29.22 -0.95
CA TYR A 95 9.05 29.71 -2.18
C TYR A 95 9.91 29.27 -3.36
N HIS A 96 9.25 28.94 -4.45
CA HIS A 96 9.89 28.50 -5.68
C HIS A 96 9.37 29.28 -6.87
N LEU A 97 10.24 29.51 -7.84
CA LEU A 97 9.88 29.98 -9.16
C LEU A 97 9.90 28.80 -10.13
N TYR A 98 8.80 28.63 -10.84
CA TYR A 98 8.69 27.63 -11.89
C TYR A 98 8.95 28.30 -13.22
N CYS A 99 10.05 27.90 -13.87
CA CYS A 99 10.54 28.50 -15.10
C CYS A 99 10.31 27.53 -16.25
N ILE A 100 9.75 28.03 -17.36
CA ILE A 100 9.47 27.23 -18.56
C ILE A 100 10.79 26.64 -19.07
N ARG A 101 10.76 25.36 -19.41
CA ARG A 101 11.85 24.71 -20.17
C ARG A 101 11.56 24.83 -21.64
N GLU A 102 12.49 25.43 -22.37
CA GLU A 102 12.44 25.52 -23.83
C GLU A 102 12.52 24.11 -24.46
N ASN A 103 11.91 23.94 -25.61
CA ASN A 103 11.95 22.72 -26.44
C ASN A 103 11.31 21.45 -25.87
N GLN A 104 10.22 21.56 -25.10
CA GLN A 104 9.45 20.40 -24.69
C GLN A 104 8.01 20.48 -25.18
N ASN A 105 7.48 19.32 -25.62
CA ASN A 105 6.08 19.21 -26.03
C ASN A 105 5.17 19.42 -24.81
N ALA A 106 4.21 20.31 -24.98
CA ALA A 106 3.14 20.50 -23.99
C ALA A 106 2.07 19.41 -24.15
N ILE A 107 1.49 19.00 -23.03
CA ILE A 107 0.43 18.01 -22.96
C ILE A 107 -0.89 18.75 -22.80
N GLU A 108 -1.86 18.44 -23.65
CA GLU A 108 -3.20 18.97 -23.47
C GLU A 108 -3.84 18.36 -22.21
N ILE A 109 -4.43 19.22 -21.37
CA ILE A 109 -5.08 18.83 -20.12
C ILE A 109 -6.44 19.50 -20.01
N SER A 110 -7.46 18.75 -19.67
CA SER A 110 -8.80 19.31 -19.47
C SER A 110 -8.97 19.87 -18.04
N ARG A 111 -9.93 20.77 -17.89
CA ARG A 111 -10.33 21.25 -16.56
C ARG A 111 -10.82 20.10 -15.68
N ASP A 112 -11.59 19.18 -16.23
CA ASP A 112 -12.10 18.00 -15.55
C ASP A 112 -10.95 17.10 -15.02
N GLU A 113 -9.89 16.93 -15.80
CA GLU A 113 -8.69 16.22 -15.34
C GLU A 113 -7.97 16.93 -14.18
N ILE A 114 -7.85 18.26 -14.26
CA ILE A 114 -7.25 19.04 -13.17
C ILE A 114 -8.07 18.85 -11.88
N GLU A 115 -9.40 18.99 -11.99
CA GLU A 115 -10.30 18.84 -10.85
C GLU A 115 -10.26 17.41 -10.27
N LYS A 116 -10.30 16.39 -11.10
CA LYS A 116 -10.26 14.98 -10.65
C LYS A 116 -8.92 14.54 -10.08
N LYS A 117 -7.80 15.09 -10.57
CA LYS A 117 -6.46 14.66 -10.15
C LYS A 117 -5.85 15.52 -9.05
N LEU A 118 -6.17 16.80 -8.98
CA LEU A 118 -5.57 17.74 -8.04
C LEU A 118 -6.43 18.04 -6.81
N TYR A 119 -7.75 18.20 -6.97
CA TYR A 119 -8.62 18.54 -5.84
C TYR A 119 -8.66 17.46 -4.76
N PRO A 120 -8.74 16.16 -5.06
CA PRO A 120 -8.68 15.15 -4.01
C PRO A 120 -7.36 15.18 -3.21
N VAL A 121 -6.24 15.58 -3.84
CA VAL A 121 -4.96 15.78 -3.16
C VAL A 121 -5.06 16.93 -2.17
N LEU A 122 -5.62 18.06 -2.58
CA LEU A 122 -5.82 19.23 -1.72
C LEU A 122 -6.76 18.90 -0.55
N GLU A 123 -7.89 18.26 -0.83
CA GLU A 123 -8.85 17.82 0.18
C GLU A 123 -8.23 16.85 1.20
N SER A 124 -7.39 15.91 0.76
CA SER A 124 -6.72 14.97 1.66
C SER A 124 -5.79 15.67 2.65
N TYR A 125 -5.21 16.79 2.26
CA TYR A 125 -4.39 17.61 3.16
C TYR A 125 -5.25 18.45 4.10
N LEU A 126 -6.39 18.97 3.63
CA LEU A 126 -7.34 19.73 4.45
C LEU A 126 -8.05 18.86 5.50
N ALA A 127 -8.28 17.59 5.18
CA ALA A 127 -8.92 16.62 6.07
C ALA A 127 -8.01 16.06 7.17
N GLN A 128 -6.68 16.34 7.14
CA GLN A 128 -5.75 15.78 8.12
C GLN A 128 -5.77 16.55 9.47
N PRO A 129 -5.97 15.84 10.57
CA PRO A 129 -5.95 16.44 11.92
C PRO A 129 -4.51 16.53 12.47
N ASP A 130 -3.55 17.06 11.74
CA ASP A 130 -2.24 17.34 12.34
C ASP A 130 -2.32 18.59 13.21
N LEU A 131 -2.44 18.36 14.51
CA LEU A 131 -2.63 19.38 15.52
C LEU A 131 -1.47 20.39 15.63
N ARG A 132 -0.27 20.05 15.12
CA ARG A 132 0.93 20.89 15.24
C ARG A 132 1.11 21.90 14.10
N THR A 133 0.51 21.65 12.95
CA THR A 133 0.70 22.48 11.74
C THR A 133 -0.63 22.94 11.12
N ARG A 134 -1.74 22.60 11.73
CA ARG A 134 -3.12 22.72 11.20
C ARG A 134 -3.44 24.08 10.59
N GLY A 135 -3.16 25.18 11.29
CA GLY A 135 -3.54 26.52 10.83
C GLY A 135 -2.76 27.02 9.61
N THR A 136 -1.45 26.76 9.56
CA THR A 136 -0.58 27.30 8.50
C THR A 136 -0.67 26.46 7.22
N ALA A 137 -0.70 25.15 7.35
CA ALA A 137 -0.81 24.25 6.21
C ALA A 137 -2.19 24.36 5.56
N GLU A 138 -3.25 24.34 6.35
CA GLU A 138 -4.62 24.48 5.87
C GLU A 138 -4.79 25.79 5.08
N ARG A 139 -4.31 26.90 5.62
CA ARG A 139 -4.37 28.21 4.95
C ARG A 139 -3.65 28.17 3.60
N ALA A 140 -2.45 27.60 3.54
CA ALA A 140 -1.67 27.53 2.29
C ALA A 140 -2.36 26.66 1.21
N TYR A 141 -3.00 25.56 1.61
CA TYR A 141 -3.75 24.71 0.65
C TYR A 141 -5.02 25.40 0.17
N ARG A 142 -5.75 26.11 1.03
CA ARG A 142 -6.93 26.91 0.64
C ARG A 142 -6.54 28.06 -0.28
N GLU A 143 -5.44 28.74 -0.01
CA GLU A 143 -4.91 29.79 -0.87
C GLU A 143 -4.52 29.23 -2.25
N TYR A 144 -3.82 28.11 -2.28
CA TYR A 144 -3.44 27.46 -3.55
C TYR A 144 -4.69 27.07 -4.37
N GLN A 145 -5.69 26.48 -3.74
CA GLN A 145 -6.93 26.10 -4.39
C GLN A 145 -7.67 27.34 -4.95
N LYS A 146 -7.78 28.39 -4.17
CA LYS A 146 -8.42 29.66 -4.58
C LYS A 146 -7.69 30.30 -5.77
N ASP A 147 -6.35 30.29 -5.73
CA ASP A 147 -5.52 30.83 -6.81
C ASP A 147 -5.68 30.02 -8.09
N LEU A 148 -5.73 28.68 -7.99
CA LEU A 148 -5.99 27.77 -9.11
C LEU A 148 -7.38 28.03 -9.71
N GLU A 149 -8.42 28.13 -8.90
CA GLU A 149 -9.78 28.41 -9.37
C GLU A 149 -9.86 29.75 -10.10
N THR A 150 -9.18 30.75 -9.54
CA THR A 150 -9.08 32.08 -10.18
C THR A 150 -8.42 31.96 -11.54
N PHE A 151 -7.29 31.25 -11.63
CA PHE A 151 -6.59 31.01 -12.90
C PHE A 151 -7.48 30.27 -13.92
N LEU A 152 -8.21 29.23 -13.48
CA LEU A 152 -9.09 28.45 -14.36
C LEU A 152 -10.30 29.25 -14.86
N LYS A 153 -10.76 30.27 -14.13
CA LYS A 153 -11.85 31.17 -14.53
C LYS A 153 -11.37 32.31 -15.45
N THR A 154 -10.12 32.71 -15.33
CA THR A 154 -9.56 33.83 -16.11
C THR A 154 -9.21 33.38 -17.52
N ARG A 155 -9.66 34.13 -18.54
CA ARG A 155 -9.33 33.86 -19.95
C ARG A 155 -8.01 34.50 -20.43
N GLY A 156 -7.30 35.20 -19.55
CA GLY A 156 -6.07 35.90 -19.90
C GLY A 156 -4.83 35.01 -19.96
N GLU A 157 -3.73 35.58 -20.44
CA GLU A 157 -2.42 34.97 -20.41
C GLU A 157 -1.93 34.76 -18.98
N GLY A 158 -1.43 33.60 -18.67
CA GLY A 158 -0.89 33.28 -17.36
C GLY A 158 -0.45 31.83 -17.28
N TYR A 159 0.39 31.54 -16.28
CA TYR A 159 0.89 30.20 -15.99
C TYR A 159 0.64 29.86 -14.54
N PHE A 160 0.18 28.65 -14.29
CA PHE A 160 -0.08 28.19 -12.94
C PHE A 160 0.84 27.00 -12.58
N PRO A 161 1.63 27.09 -11.49
CA PRO A 161 2.59 26.07 -11.12
C PRO A 161 1.90 24.85 -10.50
N VAL A 162 2.25 23.69 -11.00
CA VAL A 162 1.83 22.37 -10.50
C VAL A 162 3.00 21.41 -10.51
N ASN A 163 2.86 20.31 -9.81
CA ASN A 163 3.75 19.16 -9.95
C ASN A 163 2.96 18.02 -10.58
N TYR A 164 3.61 17.26 -11.44
CA TYR A 164 2.95 16.19 -12.18
C TYR A 164 3.85 14.98 -12.34
N SER A 165 3.24 13.82 -12.44
CA SER A 165 3.88 12.58 -12.90
C SER A 165 3.25 12.12 -14.21
N LYS A 166 4.02 11.39 -15.02
CA LYS A 166 3.61 10.88 -16.32
C LYS A 166 3.52 9.36 -16.30
N ALA A 167 2.54 8.83 -17.05
CA ALA A 167 2.55 7.46 -17.50
C ALA A 167 2.38 7.45 -19.02
N GLY A 168 3.43 7.05 -19.74
CA GLY A 168 3.47 7.19 -21.20
C GLY A 168 3.33 8.64 -21.64
N GLU A 169 2.35 8.92 -22.50
CA GLU A 169 2.07 10.28 -22.98
C GLU A 169 1.07 11.05 -22.10
N GLY A 170 0.45 10.39 -21.12
CA GLY A 170 -0.57 10.98 -20.26
C GLY A 170 -0.05 11.48 -18.92
N ILE A 171 -0.87 12.33 -18.27
CA ILE A 171 -0.63 12.78 -16.90
C ILE A 171 -1.24 11.75 -15.96
N LEU A 172 -0.43 11.16 -15.09
CA LEU A 172 -0.90 10.20 -14.10
C LEU A 172 -1.44 10.92 -12.86
N TYR A 173 -0.62 11.75 -12.23
CA TYR A 173 -0.97 12.51 -11.03
C TYR A 173 -0.65 13.98 -11.17
N LEU A 174 -1.44 14.80 -10.47
CA LEU A 174 -1.18 16.22 -10.24
C LEU A 174 -1.07 16.47 -8.74
N ALA A 175 -0.19 17.40 -8.37
CA ALA A 175 0.01 17.76 -6.98
C ALA A 175 0.42 19.22 -6.82
N PRO A 176 0.12 19.84 -5.66
CA PRO A 176 0.57 21.21 -5.38
C PRO A 176 2.05 21.24 -5.02
N ALA A 177 2.67 20.08 -4.78
CA ALA A 177 4.00 19.96 -4.22
C ALA A 177 4.80 18.81 -4.85
N CYS A 178 6.16 18.89 -4.92
CA CYS A 178 6.99 17.81 -5.47
C CYS A 178 7.22 16.66 -4.50
N ILE A 179 7.02 16.88 -3.20
CA ILE A 179 6.92 15.83 -2.18
C ILE A 179 5.48 15.84 -1.71
N THR A 180 4.70 14.91 -2.17
CA THR A 180 3.25 14.88 -1.98
C THR A 180 2.76 13.47 -1.81
N LYS A 181 1.46 13.34 -1.49
CA LYS A 181 0.76 12.06 -1.53
C LYS A 181 0.29 11.77 -2.95
N GLU A 182 0.43 10.53 -3.35
CA GLU A 182 -0.26 10.00 -4.52
C GLU A 182 -1.67 9.64 -4.09
N LEU A 183 -2.66 10.19 -4.76
CA LEU A 183 -4.05 9.86 -4.55
C LEU A 183 -4.62 9.23 -5.82
N SER A 184 -4.94 7.96 -5.70
CA SER A 184 -5.67 7.25 -6.75
C SER A 184 -7.11 7.72 -6.81
N VAL A 185 -7.67 7.83 -8.00
CA VAL A 185 -9.10 8.09 -8.23
C VAL A 185 -9.94 6.92 -7.71
N ASN A 186 -9.40 5.70 -7.81
CA ASN A 186 -10.02 4.50 -7.29
C ASN A 186 -9.46 4.20 -5.89
N SER A 187 -10.30 4.28 -4.87
CA SER A 187 -9.94 3.90 -3.50
C SER A 187 -10.01 2.38 -3.32
N ILE A 188 -9.27 1.86 -2.34
CA ILE A 188 -9.38 0.45 -1.94
C ILE A 188 -10.81 0.10 -1.54
N GLY A 189 -11.49 0.98 -0.81
CA GLY A 189 -12.88 0.77 -0.42
C GLY A 189 -13.81 0.65 -1.63
N LYS A 190 -13.57 1.41 -2.70
CA LYS A 190 -14.32 1.29 -3.96
C LYS A 190 -14.02 -0.02 -4.68
N LEU A 191 -12.74 -0.41 -4.75
CA LEU A 191 -12.33 -1.68 -5.39
C LEU A 191 -12.77 -2.90 -4.59
N ALA A 192 -12.79 -2.80 -3.26
CA ALA A 192 -13.24 -3.86 -2.36
C ALA A 192 -14.76 -3.93 -2.20
N GLY A 193 -15.54 -3.20 -2.97
CA GLY A 193 -16.98 -3.09 -2.79
C GLY A 193 -17.71 -4.42 -2.64
N ALA A 194 -17.36 -5.43 -3.46
CA ALA A 194 -17.90 -6.78 -3.38
C ALA A 194 -17.41 -7.59 -2.15
N PHE A 195 -16.32 -7.16 -1.52
CA PHE A 195 -15.70 -7.82 -0.35
C PHE A 195 -15.85 -6.98 0.93
N ALA A 196 -16.56 -5.86 0.85
CA ALA A 196 -16.85 -5.02 2.00
C ALA A 196 -17.76 -5.80 2.99
N PRO A 197 -17.73 -5.48 4.30
CA PRO A 197 -18.70 -6.00 5.24
C PRO A 197 -20.13 -5.78 4.77
N CYS A 198 -21.02 -6.73 5.07
CA CYS A 198 -22.43 -6.64 4.72
C CYS A 198 -23.07 -5.37 5.27
N LYS A 199 -23.87 -4.70 4.46
CA LYS A 199 -24.61 -3.49 4.84
C LYS A 199 -26.04 -3.85 5.20
N ILE A 200 -26.19 -4.43 6.37
CA ILE A 200 -27.48 -4.94 6.85
C ILE A 200 -28.52 -3.82 7.04
N SER A 201 -28.06 -2.64 7.50
CA SER A 201 -28.91 -1.44 7.58
C SER A 201 -29.48 -1.01 6.22
N LYS A 202 -28.87 -1.45 5.11
CA LYS A 202 -29.33 -1.20 3.74
C LYS A 202 -30.09 -2.38 3.13
N GLY A 203 -30.46 -3.39 3.92
CA GLY A 203 -31.23 -4.54 3.48
C GLY A 203 -30.42 -5.62 2.76
N GLU A 204 -29.06 -5.58 2.81
CA GLU A 204 -28.25 -6.66 2.28
C GLU A 204 -28.40 -7.93 3.12
N ARG A 205 -28.30 -9.10 2.47
CA ARG A 205 -28.25 -10.37 3.19
C ARG A 205 -26.91 -10.52 3.91
N ILE A 206 -26.96 -11.00 5.14
CA ILE A 206 -25.76 -11.32 5.90
C ILE A 206 -25.01 -12.48 5.23
N CYS A 207 -23.73 -12.33 4.99
CA CYS A 207 -22.90 -13.39 4.46
C CYS A 207 -22.46 -14.36 5.58
N PRO A 208 -22.05 -15.61 5.26
CA PRO A 208 -21.64 -16.60 6.26
C PRO A 208 -20.53 -16.12 7.20
N ALA A 209 -19.59 -15.30 6.71
CA ALA A 209 -18.51 -14.76 7.53
C ALA A 209 -19.05 -13.72 8.54
N CYS A 210 -19.85 -12.77 8.11
CA CYS A 210 -20.45 -11.78 9.01
C CYS A 210 -21.40 -12.43 10.01
N ASP A 211 -22.15 -13.45 9.61
CA ASP A 211 -23.05 -14.17 10.50
C ASP A 211 -22.30 -14.97 11.59
N LEU A 212 -21.11 -15.48 11.30
CA LEU A 212 -20.32 -16.24 12.26
C LEU A 212 -19.39 -15.36 13.11
N PHE A 213 -18.65 -14.45 12.47
CA PHE A 213 -17.62 -13.65 13.14
C PHE A 213 -18.12 -12.29 13.62
N GLY A 214 -19.37 -11.95 13.32
CA GLY A 214 -19.91 -10.64 13.61
C GLY A 214 -19.46 -9.56 12.60
N TYR A 215 -20.02 -8.38 12.74
CA TYR A 215 -19.70 -7.21 11.91
C TYR A 215 -20.00 -5.91 12.64
N VAL A 216 -19.36 -4.84 12.19
CA VAL A 216 -19.67 -3.46 12.57
C VAL A 216 -19.72 -2.65 11.28
N GLU A 217 -20.85 -2.00 11.00
CA GLU A 217 -20.95 -1.05 9.89
C GLU A 217 -20.21 0.24 10.20
N ALA A 218 -19.64 0.88 9.16
CA ALA A 218 -18.79 2.07 9.30
C ALA A 218 -19.45 3.25 9.99
N ASP A 219 -20.78 3.35 9.89
CA ASP A 219 -21.62 4.39 10.52
C ASP A 219 -22.20 3.94 11.86
N ASN A 220 -21.84 2.76 12.36
CA ASN A 220 -22.35 2.13 13.59
C ASN A 220 -23.87 1.95 13.63
N GLN A 221 -24.55 2.01 12.48
CA GLN A 221 -26.01 1.84 12.42
C GLN A 221 -26.45 0.39 12.68
N SER A 222 -25.57 -0.56 12.36
CA SER A 222 -25.81 -1.98 12.63
C SER A 222 -24.52 -2.68 13.05
N CYS A 223 -24.62 -3.54 14.04
CA CYS A 223 -23.52 -4.37 14.50
C CYS A 223 -24.03 -5.70 15.04
N MET A 224 -23.19 -6.73 14.98
CA MET A 224 -23.44 -8.04 15.58
C MET A 224 -22.14 -8.57 16.17
N GLY A 225 -22.21 -9.09 17.40
CA GLY A 225 -21.08 -9.74 18.05
C GLY A 225 -20.70 -11.06 17.36
N SER A 226 -19.47 -11.50 17.55
CA SER A 226 -19.03 -12.83 17.08
C SER A 226 -19.75 -13.94 17.85
N LYS A 227 -20.21 -14.95 17.13
CA LYS A 227 -20.80 -16.18 17.71
C LYS A 227 -19.73 -17.18 18.16
N ILE A 228 -18.46 -16.90 17.90
CA ILE A 228 -17.34 -17.77 18.28
C ILE A 228 -16.28 -17.00 19.04
N ARG A 229 -15.60 -17.69 19.97
CA ARG A 229 -14.49 -17.15 20.76
C ARG A 229 -13.40 -18.20 20.88
N PHE A 230 -12.16 -17.81 20.68
CA PHE A 230 -10.98 -18.65 20.87
C PHE A 230 -10.39 -18.39 22.26
N SER A 231 -10.01 -19.45 22.97
CA SER A 231 -9.13 -19.32 24.13
C SER A 231 -7.69 -19.13 23.66
N ASP A 232 -6.82 -18.79 24.57
CA ASP A 232 -5.38 -18.97 24.38
C ASP A 232 -5.06 -20.46 24.14
N LEU A 233 -3.99 -20.70 23.40
CA LEU A 233 -3.45 -22.02 23.17
C LEU A 233 -2.31 -22.26 24.16
N TYR A 234 -2.42 -23.33 24.93
CA TYR A 234 -1.44 -23.70 25.95
C TYR A 234 -0.67 -24.94 25.51
N VAL A 235 0.63 -24.91 25.77
CA VAL A 235 1.48 -26.07 25.58
C VAL A 235 1.34 -27.01 26.78
N GLU A 236 1.42 -28.31 26.55
CA GLU A 236 1.51 -29.28 27.63
C GLU A 236 2.74 -28.98 28.51
N LYS A 237 2.55 -28.89 29.83
CA LYS A 237 3.64 -28.55 30.76
C LYS A 237 4.72 -29.64 30.74
N LYS A 238 5.88 -29.27 30.23
CA LYS A 238 7.10 -30.07 30.32
C LYS A 238 7.90 -29.69 31.57
N LYS A 239 8.75 -30.58 32.04
CA LYS A 239 9.62 -30.32 33.19
C LYS A 239 10.59 -29.17 32.92
N ASN A 240 11.11 -29.08 31.69
CA ASN A 240 11.98 -28.01 31.25
C ASN A 240 11.34 -27.18 30.16
N PRO A 241 10.98 -25.90 30.38
CA PRO A 241 10.40 -25.03 29.36
C PRO A 241 11.30 -24.80 28.14
N GLU A 242 12.63 -24.97 28.28
CA GLU A 242 13.58 -24.85 27.19
C GLU A 242 13.33 -25.88 26.05
N GLU A 243 12.72 -27.02 26.40
CA GLU A 243 12.38 -28.06 25.41
C GLU A 243 11.33 -27.63 24.37
N TYR A 244 10.59 -26.54 24.60
CA TYR A 244 9.64 -26.00 23.63
C TYR A 244 10.29 -25.20 22.54
N TYR A 245 11.54 -24.78 22.72
CA TYR A 245 12.21 -23.85 21.84
C TYR A 245 13.37 -24.48 21.09
N TYR A 246 13.59 -23.97 19.90
CA TYR A 246 14.80 -24.27 19.16
C TYR A 246 16.03 -23.79 19.92
N SER A 247 17.09 -24.61 19.98
CA SER A 247 18.27 -24.34 20.81
C SER A 247 19.61 -24.59 20.11
N GLU A 248 19.60 -25.07 18.88
CA GLU A 248 20.79 -25.62 18.21
C GLU A 248 21.75 -24.56 17.71
N ARG A 249 21.28 -23.32 17.50
CA ARG A 249 22.11 -22.20 17.02
C ARG A 249 21.91 -20.98 17.91
N ASN A 250 23.01 -20.28 18.28
CA ASN A 250 22.97 -19.01 19.05
C ASN A 250 22.06 -19.06 20.27
N SER A 251 22.11 -20.14 21.06
CA SER A 251 21.18 -20.37 22.17
C SER A 251 19.70 -20.24 21.77
N GLY A 252 19.38 -20.65 20.55
CA GLY A 252 18.03 -20.63 20.00
C GLY A 252 17.54 -19.27 19.54
N LYS A 253 18.37 -18.25 19.52
CA LYS A 253 17.99 -16.91 19.04
C LYS A 253 18.34 -16.72 17.57
N ILE A 254 17.37 -16.27 16.79
CA ILE A 254 17.52 -16.04 15.34
C ILE A 254 17.10 -14.62 15.04
N THR A 255 17.98 -13.86 14.40
CA THR A 255 17.64 -12.55 13.86
C THR A 255 17.12 -12.72 12.44
N LEU A 256 15.88 -12.31 12.24
CA LEU A 256 15.20 -12.39 10.95
C LEU A 256 15.62 -11.24 10.03
N THR A 257 15.47 -11.45 8.72
CA THR A 257 15.52 -10.34 7.77
C THR A 257 14.43 -9.32 8.10
N SER A 258 14.63 -8.07 7.68
CA SER A 258 13.62 -7.03 7.86
C SER A 258 12.30 -7.43 7.19
N LEU A 259 11.29 -7.67 8.02
CA LEU A 259 9.92 -7.92 7.58
C LEU A 259 9.24 -6.56 7.45
N GLY A 260 9.06 -6.09 6.22
CA GLY A 260 8.41 -4.80 5.96
C GLY A 260 6.91 -4.85 6.25
N GLU A 261 6.35 -3.73 6.70
CA GLU A 261 4.90 -3.57 6.74
C GLU A 261 4.33 -3.62 5.30
N PRO A 262 3.15 -4.23 5.11
CA PRO A 262 2.43 -4.11 3.87
C PRO A 262 2.11 -2.64 3.62
N LYS A 263 2.76 -2.03 2.63
CA LYS A 263 2.52 -0.64 2.26
C LYS A 263 1.52 -0.60 1.12
N LEU A 264 0.52 0.25 1.24
CA LEU A 264 -0.48 0.45 0.19
C LEU A 264 0.14 0.87 -1.16
N GLY A 265 1.30 1.53 -1.13
CA GLY A 265 2.05 1.88 -2.33
C GLY A 265 2.63 0.68 -3.09
N ASN A 266 2.78 -0.47 -2.45
CA ASN A 266 3.23 -1.71 -3.11
C ASN A 266 2.01 -2.42 -3.71
N THR A 267 1.42 -1.83 -4.73
CA THR A 267 0.14 -2.25 -5.32
C THR A 267 0.19 -3.66 -5.91
N GLU A 268 1.36 -4.15 -6.29
CA GLU A 268 1.60 -5.51 -6.78
C GLU A 268 1.23 -6.63 -5.79
N PHE A 269 1.14 -6.32 -4.50
CA PHE A 269 0.61 -7.24 -3.49
C PHE A 269 -0.90 -7.38 -3.53
N TYR A 270 -1.59 -6.33 -3.97
CA TYR A 270 -3.04 -6.21 -3.82
C TYR A 270 -3.80 -6.36 -5.12
N LEU A 271 -3.16 -6.03 -6.25
CA LEU A 271 -3.82 -5.94 -7.54
C LEU A 271 -3.26 -6.93 -8.54
N GLN A 272 -4.12 -7.42 -9.42
CA GLN A 272 -3.72 -8.09 -10.63
C GLN A 272 -3.13 -7.07 -11.60
N ARG A 273 -2.13 -7.48 -12.39
CA ARG A 273 -1.63 -6.65 -13.47
C ARG A 273 -2.69 -6.50 -14.54
N PRO A 274 -3.12 -5.28 -14.88
CA PRO A 274 -4.06 -5.09 -15.98
C PRO A 274 -3.40 -5.44 -17.32
N GLU A 275 -4.16 -6.10 -18.19
CA GLU A 275 -3.70 -6.45 -19.53
C GLU A 275 -3.32 -5.20 -20.31
N GLY A 276 -2.19 -5.24 -21.02
CA GLY A 276 -1.68 -4.13 -21.83
C GLY A 276 -1.15 -2.93 -21.06
N ALA A 277 -1.27 -2.89 -19.72
CA ALA A 277 -0.74 -1.80 -18.92
C ALA A 277 0.75 -1.99 -18.62
N ASN A 278 1.55 -0.99 -18.98
CA ASN A 278 2.97 -0.96 -18.61
C ASN A 278 3.17 -0.43 -17.18
N PHE A 279 2.30 0.50 -16.79
CA PHE A 279 2.25 1.06 -15.44
C PHE A 279 0.85 0.93 -14.87
N TRP A 280 0.75 0.55 -13.62
CA TRP A 280 -0.50 0.39 -12.92
C TRP A 280 -0.33 0.60 -11.42
N THR A 281 -1.34 1.22 -10.85
CA THR A 281 -1.55 1.38 -9.41
C THR A 281 -2.98 0.94 -9.09
N TYR A 282 -3.64 1.56 -8.14
CA TYR A 282 -5.10 1.40 -7.97
C TYR A 282 -5.88 1.94 -9.18
N ASP A 283 -5.21 2.80 -9.95
CA ASP A 283 -5.63 3.27 -11.26
C ASP A 283 -4.67 2.73 -12.31
N TYR A 284 -5.18 2.50 -13.54
CA TYR A 284 -4.33 2.24 -14.68
C TYR A 284 -4.86 2.92 -15.93
N TYR A 285 -3.95 3.10 -16.89
CA TYR A 285 -4.24 3.73 -18.16
C TYR A 285 -3.81 2.78 -19.27
N THR A 286 -4.66 2.60 -20.28
CA THR A 286 -4.31 1.82 -21.47
C THR A 286 -3.46 2.65 -22.44
N ARG A 287 -2.85 1.99 -23.45
CA ARG A 287 -2.03 2.66 -24.46
C ARG A 287 -2.85 3.61 -25.37
N GLU A 288 -4.09 3.30 -25.58
CA GLU A 288 -5.03 4.20 -26.22
C GLU A 288 -5.31 5.33 -25.24
N ARG A 289 -5.06 6.58 -25.65
CA ARG A 289 -5.22 7.84 -24.88
C ARG A 289 -6.45 7.84 -23.96
N ASN A 290 -6.46 6.96 -23.03
CA ASN A 290 -7.54 6.92 -22.07
C ASN A 290 -7.16 7.88 -20.94
N THR A 291 -7.77 9.06 -20.96
CA THR A 291 -7.60 10.08 -19.92
C THR A 291 -8.28 9.66 -18.62
N TYR A 292 -8.98 8.56 -18.61
CA TYR A 292 -9.71 8.05 -17.46
C TYR A 292 -8.91 6.99 -16.71
N ALA A 293 -8.87 7.13 -15.40
CA ALA A 293 -8.32 6.13 -14.52
C ALA A 293 -9.23 4.89 -14.48
N ASN A 294 -8.77 3.78 -15.01
CA ASN A 294 -9.46 2.52 -14.90
C ASN A 294 -9.23 1.90 -13.51
N PRO A 295 -10.24 1.25 -12.92
CA PRO A 295 -10.08 0.59 -11.63
C PRO A 295 -9.25 -0.69 -11.75
N GLY A 296 -8.28 -0.87 -10.88
CA GLY A 296 -7.53 -2.12 -10.75
C GLY A 296 -8.42 -3.25 -10.22
N VAL A 297 -8.01 -4.49 -10.47
CA VAL A 297 -8.70 -5.69 -9.97
C VAL A 297 -7.94 -6.23 -8.76
N LEU A 298 -8.64 -6.44 -7.64
CA LEU A 298 -8.05 -7.03 -6.44
C LEU A 298 -7.69 -8.49 -6.67
N ARG A 299 -6.50 -8.89 -6.18
CA ARG A 299 -6.03 -10.28 -6.26
C ARG A 299 -6.75 -11.23 -5.31
N GLY A 300 -7.54 -10.72 -4.38
CA GLY A 300 -8.17 -11.48 -3.32
C GLY A 300 -7.47 -11.28 -1.98
N ARG A 301 -7.42 -12.33 -1.16
CA ARG A 301 -6.83 -12.28 0.18
C ARG A 301 -5.38 -12.74 0.16
N LYS A 302 -4.56 -12.18 1.06
CA LYS A 302 -3.18 -12.58 1.26
C LYS A 302 -3.10 -13.84 2.13
N TYR A 303 -2.39 -14.85 1.62
CA TYR A 303 -2.05 -16.06 2.35
C TYR A 303 -0.53 -16.25 2.38
N TYR A 304 -0.06 -17.19 3.21
CA TYR A 304 1.34 -17.56 3.31
C TYR A 304 1.48 -19.05 3.03
N TRP A 305 2.43 -19.39 2.18
CA TRP A 305 2.68 -20.76 1.79
C TRP A 305 3.27 -21.57 2.93
N HIS A 306 3.00 -22.88 2.92
CA HIS A 306 3.60 -23.82 3.82
C HIS A 306 4.96 -24.26 3.26
N HIS A 307 5.97 -24.28 4.12
CA HIS A 307 7.27 -24.84 3.83
C HIS A 307 7.34 -26.21 4.49
N GLN A 308 7.66 -27.26 3.73
CA GLN A 308 7.74 -28.62 4.27
C GLN A 308 8.86 -28.73 5.30
N ARG A 309 10.01 -28.13 4.98
CA ARG A 309 11.19 -28.12 5.84
C ARG A 309 11.86 -26.76 5.85
N LEU A 310 11.81 -26.09 6.95
CA LEU A 310 12.56 -24.86 7.18
C LEU A 310 13.85 -25.18 7.92
N GLU A 311 14.97 -25.19 7.20
CA GLU A 311 16.30 -25.35 7.81
C GLU A 311 16.78 -24.03 8.36
N ILE A 312 16.63 -23.88 9.68
CA ILE A 312 17.01 -22.64 10.39
C ILE A 312 18.51 -22.36 10.25
N GLU A 313 19.33 -23.44 10.12
CA GLU A 313 20.76 -23.37 9.92
C GLU A 313 21.16 -22.66 8.62
N ASN A 314 20.32 -22.78 7.59
CA ASN A 314 20.55 -22.17 6.30
C ASN A 314 20.06 -20.72 6.19
N LEU A 315 19.36 -20.22 7.22
CA LEU A 315 18.97 -18.81 7.24
C LEU A 315 20.20 -17.91 7.30
N PRO A 316 20.20 -16.79 6.57
CA PRO A 316 21.34 -15.87 6.57
C PRO A 316 21.61 -15.33 7.98
N HIS A 317 22.90 -15.23 8.33
CA HIS A 317 23.30 -14.58 9.56
C HIS A 317 23.09 -13.07 9.41
N ILE A 318 22.23 -12.52 10.27
CA ILE A 318 21.85 -11.10 10.22
C ILE A 318 22.10 -10.50 11.60
N GLU A 319 22.79 -9.37 11.63
CA GLU A 319 23.01 -8.63 12.85
C GLU A 319 21.71 -7.97 13.35
N PRO A 320 21.47 -7.98 14.67
CA PRO A 320 20.33 -7.27 15.26
C PRO A 320 20.40 -5.78 14.98
N GLY A 321 19.27 -5.20 14.57
CA GLY A 321 19.14 -3.77 14.26
C GLY A 321 17.74 -3.24 14.54
N ASN A 322 17.53 -1.96 14.27
CA ASN A 322 16.25 -1.30 14.52
C ASN A 322 15.14 -1.72 13.54
N LEU A 323 15.47 -2.34 12.41
CA LEU A 323 14.54 -2.71 11.35
C LEU A 323 14.24 -4.22 11.32
N ASN A 324 14.87 -5.02 12.15
CA ASN A 324 14.66 -6.45 12.20
C ASN A 324 14.28 -6.90 13.62
N LYS A 325 13.95 -8.17 13.76
CA LYS A 325 13.59 -8.76 15.05
C LYS A 325 14.38 -10.04 15.30
N THR A 326 14.87 -10.19 16.51
CA THR A 326 15.42 -11.45 17.00
C THR A 326 14.28 -12.23 17.66
N ILE A 327 14.08 -13.46 17.22
CA ILE A 327 13.04 -14.37 17.73
C ILE A 327 13.68 -15.60 18.36
N ARG A 328 12.89 -16.31 19.12
CA ARG A 328 13.16 -17.65 19.60
C ARG A 328 12.05 -18.58 19.09
N PRO A 329 12.27 -19.33 18.02
CA PRO A 329 11.23 -20.17 17.44
C PRO A 329 10.82 -21.30 18.37
N VAL A 330 9.56 -21.65 18.30
CA VAL A 330 9.06 -22.89 18.87
C VAL A 330 9.54 -24.05 18.00
N ARG A 331 9.93 -25.17 18.61
CA ARG A 331 10.33 -26.37 17.89
C ARG A 331 9.16 -26.97 17.10
N ASP A 332 9.49 -27.78 16.12
CA ASP A 332 8.54 -28.66 15.47
C ASP A 332 7.93 -29.66 16.48
N LYS A 333 6.79 -30.21 16.13
CA LYS A 333 6.05 -31.22 16.94
C LYS A 333 5.66 -30.78 18.36
N VAL A 334 5.81 -29.51 18.73
CA VAL A 334 5.23 -28.99 19.98
C VAL A 334 3.73 -28.88 19.81
N VAL A 335 3.00 -29.52 20.74
CA VAL A 335 1.54 -29.55 20.72
C VAL A 335 0.97 -28.46 21.61
N PHE A 336 0.04 -27.69 21.07
CA PHE A 336 -0.74 -26.71 21.79
C PHE A 336 -2.18 -27.16 21.87
N GLU A 337 -2.83 -26.91 22.99
CA GLU A 337 -4.24 -27.20 23.22
C GLU A 337 -5.00 -25.94 23.59
N GLY A 338 -6.21 -25.81 23.09
CA GLY A 338 -7.09 -24.69 23.41
C GLY A 338 -8.54 -25.03 23.15
N LYS A 339 -9.39 -24.06 23.39
CA LYS A 339 -10.83 -24.22 23.24
C LYS A 339 -11.38 -23.16 22.29
N LEU A 340 -12.33 -23.57 21.47
CA LEU A 340 -13.19 -22.69 20.72
C LEU A 340 -14.59 -22.79 21.34
N TYR A 341 -15.13 -21.67 21.75
CA TYR A 341 -16.49 -21.54 22.26
C TYR A 341 -17.36 -21.01 21.12
N PHE A 342 -18.55 -21.56 21.00
CA PHE A 342 -19.55 -21.14 20.03
C PHE A 342 -20.92 -20.97 20.67
N GLU A 343 -21.72 -20.08 20.12
CA GLU A 343 -23.03 -19.73 20.63
C GLU A 343 -23.98 -19.44 19.47
N SER A 344 -25.19 -20.04 19.51
CA SER A 344 -26.24 -19.76 18.52
C SER A 344 -25.82 -19.93 17.06
N ILE A 345 -25.01 -20.94 16.75
CA ILE A 345 -24.65 -21.31 15.39
C ILE A 345 -25.54 -22.44 14.87
N SER A 346 -25.75 -22.49 13.56
CA SER A 346 -26.45 -23.58 12.91
C SER A 346 -25.59 -24.85 12.84
N ASP A 347 -26.21 -26.02 12.70
CA ASP A 347 -25.51 -27.29 12.49
C ASP A 347 -24.59 -27.24 11.26
N LYS A 348 -25.01 -26.55 10.19
CA LYS A 348 -24.19 -26.31 9.01
C LYS A 348 -22.94 -25.50 9.35
N GLN A 349 -23.05 -24.41 10.09
CA GLN A 349 -21.92 -23.59 10.51
C GLN A 349 -20.96 -24.37 11.41
N LEU A 350 -21.53 -25.18 12.34
CA LEU A 350 -20.73 -26.04 13.20
C LEU A 350 -19.93 -27.07 12.39
N LYS A 351 -20.57 -27.76 11.45
CA LYS A 351 -19.89 -28.70 10.54
C LYS A 351 -18.79 -28.05 9.72
N GLN A 352 -19.03 -26.86 9.14
CA GLN A 352 -18.03 -26.11 8.40
C GLN A 352 -16.84 -25.74 9.27
N LEU A 353 -17.10 -25.26 10.49
CA LEU A 353 -16.08 -24.88 11.44
C LEU A 353 -15.22 -26.07 11.88
N ILE A 354 -15.86 -27.18 12.19
CA ILE A 354 -15.20 -28.44 12.56
C ILE A 354 -14.34 -28.94 11.39
N TRP A 355 -14.87 -28.94 10.18
CA TRP A 355 -14.14 -29.41 9.02
C TRP A 355 -12.85 -28.60 8.80
N ILE A 356 -12.94 -27.25 8.84
CA ILE A 356 -11.78 -26.36 8.68
C ILE A 356 -10.73 -26.62 9.78
N LEU A 357 -11.17 -26.74 11.04
CA LEU A 357 -10.27 -26.97 12.17
C LEU A 357 -9.69 -28.38 12.21
N ASN A 358 -10.35 -29.36 11.60
CA ASN A 358 -9.90 -30.75 11.52
C ASN A 358 -9.13 -31.06 10.23
N SER A 359 -8.85 -30.05 9.41
CA SER A 359 -8.20 -30.20 8.10
C SER A 359 -6.80 -30.80 8.16
N GLY A 360 -6.14 -30.74 9.31
CA GLY A 360 -4.86 -31.41 9.54
C GLY A 360 -4.89 -32.93 9.37
N THR A 361 -6.06 -33.57 9.46
CA THR A 361 -6.23 -35.01 9.18
C THR A 361 -6.15 -35.32 7.69
N GLU A 362 -6.26 -34.29 6.81
CA GLU A 362 -6.18 -34.38 5.35
C GLU A 362 -4.86 -33.82 4.79
N GLY A 363 -3.84 -33.64 5.62
CA GLY A 363 -2.55 -33.06 5.20
C GLY A 363 -2.58 -31.55 4.99
N LEU A 364 -3.62 -30.88 5.49
CA LEU A 364 -3.76 -29.43 5.37
C LEU A 364 -3.28 -28.72 6.63
N GLY A 365 -2.72 -27.55 6.48
CA GLY A 365 -2.17 -26.73 7.55
C GLY A 365 -2.75 -25.32 7.61
N LEU A 366 -2.58 -24.72 8.76
CA LEU A 366 -2.90 -23.32 9.00
C LEU A 366 -1.62 -22.55 9.32
N LYS A 367 -1.63 -21.22 9.18
CA LYS A 367 -0.51 -20.35 9.52
C LYS A 367 -0.78 -19.57 10.79
N LEU A 368 0.04 -19.79 11.81
CA LEU A 368 -0.07 -19.14 13.11
C LEU A 368 1.25 -18.48 13.53
N GLY A 369 1.19 -17.41 14.32
CA GLY A 369 2.37 -16.73 14.86
C GLY A 369 3.03 -15.75 13.90
N GLY A 370 4.29 -15.42 14.19
CA GLY A 370 5.14 -14.46 13.46
C GLY A 370 5.96 -15.12 12.35
N ALA A 371 6.72 -14.29 11.61
CA ALA A 371 7.66 -14.68 10.55
C ALA A 371 7.06 -15.56 9.42
N LYS A 372 5.75 -15.53 9.24
CA LYS A 372 5.03 -16.31 8.21
C LYS A 372 5.55 -16.09 6.79
N PRO A 373 5.99 -14.86 6.39
CA PRO A 373 6.58 -14.65 5.06
C PRO A 373 7.88 -15.41 4.81
N LEU A 374 8.54 -15.87 5.87
CA LEU A 374 9.80 -16.63 5.80
C LEU A 374 9.56 -18.13 6.03
N GLY A 375 8.33 -18.62 5.86
CA GLY A 375 8.00 -20.04 5.99
C GLY A 375 7.59 -20.50 7.40
N PHE A 376 7.81 -19.70 8.44
CA PHE A 376 7.45 -20.06 9.82
C PHE A 376 5.93 -20.20 10.02
N GLY A 377 5.56 -20.83 11.13
CA GLY A 377 4.21 -20.86 11.67
C GLY A 377 3.25 -21.82 11.00
N SER A 378 3.72 -22.82 10.26
CA SER A 378 2.88 -23.92 9.77
C SER A 378 2.45 -24.80 10.92
N VAL A 379 1.14 -24.99 11.07
CA VAL A 379 0.55 -25.83 12.11
C VAL A 379 -0.50 -26.75 11.52
N SER A 380 -0.53 -28.00 11.96
CA SER A 380 -1.62 -28.92 11.70
C SER A 380 -2.61 -28.84 12.85
N CYS A 381 -3.88 -28.68 12.57
CA CYS A 381 -4.92 -28.58 13.56
C CYS A 381 -5.82 -29.83 13.54
N LYS A 382 -6.15 -30.30 14.73
CA LYS A 382 -7.05 -31.46 14.90
C LYS A 382 -8.04 -31.20 16.02
N VAL A 383 -9.31 -31.42 15.75
CA VAL A 383 -10.38 -31.35 16.74
C VAL A 383 -10.38 -32.63 17.57
N LYS A 384 -10.25 -32.51 18.89
CA LYS A 384 -10.27 -33.63 19.82
C LYS A 384 -11.69 -34.01 20.21
N LYS A 385 -12.47 -33.00 20.56
CA LYS A 385 -13.84 -33.22 21.10
C LYS A 385 -14.70 -31.99 20.79
N VAL A 386 -15.97 -32.22 20.51
CA VAL A 386 -17.00 -31.19 20.37
C VAL A 386 -18.09 -31.49 21.37
N CYS A 387 -18.50 -30.49 22.14
CA CYS A 387 -19.60 -30.63 23.10
C CYS A 387 -20.63 -29.55 22.84
N GLU A 388 -21.89 -29.92 22.86
CA GLU A 388 -23.02 -29.02 22.76
C GLU A 388 -23.75 -28.92 24.10
N ARG A 389 -24.15 -27.72 24.47
CA ARG A 389 -25.07 -27.45 25.55
C ARG A 389 -26.37 -26.92 24.95
N LYS A 390 -27.46 -27.64 25.16
CA LYS A 390 -28.79 -27.21 24.72
C LYS A 390 -29.50 -26.49 25.86
N ILE A 391 -30.03 -25.32 25.56
CA ILE A 391 -30.78 -24.48 26.48
C ILE A 391 -32.14 -24.23 25.83
N TRP A 392 -33.23 -24.46 26.57
CA TRP A 392 -34.57 -24.18 26.09
C TRP A 392 -35.49 -23.74 27.23
N VAL A 393 -36.57 -23.07 26.89
CA VAL A 393 -37.59 -22.65 27.84
C VAL A 393 -38.79 -23.55 27.63
N GLU A 394 -39.27 -24.18 28.72
CA GLU A 394 -40.45 -25.00 28.76
C GLU A 394 -41.23 -24.66 30.02
N ASP A 395 -42.52 -24.44 29.87
CA ASP A 395 -43.42 -24.01 30.96
C ASP A 395 -42.92 -22.79 31.77
N GLY A 396 -42.31 -21.83 31.09
CA GLY A 396 -41.75 -20.65 31.72
C GLY A 396 -40.47 -20.87 32.53
N LYS A 397 -39.91 -22.08 32.51
CA LYS A 397 -38.67 -22.43 33.19
C LYS A 397 -37.53 -22.62 32.17
N LEU A 398 -36.37 -22.13 32.53
CA LEU A 398 -35.17 -22.34 31.77
C LEU A 398 -34.62 -23.72 32.05
N ASN A 399 -34.58 -24.57 31.05
CA ASN A 399 -34.01 -25.90 31.08
C ASN A 399 -32.70 -25.93 30.36
N TYR A 400 -31.78 -26.79 30.75
CA TYR A 400 -30.54 -27.04 30.02
C TYR A 400 -30.19 -28.53 30.08
N LYS A 401 -29.58 -28.99 28.99
CA LYS A 401 -28.96 -30.29 28.92
C LYS A 401 -27.46 -30.09 28.80
N ALA A 402 -26.71 -30.59 29.79
CA ALA A 402 -25.27 -30.37 29.85
C ALA A 402 -24.55 -31.23 28.82
N ASP A 403 -23.59 -30.63 28.16
CA ASP A 403 -22.43 -31.17 27.42
C ASP A 403 -22.65 -32.53 26.74
N GLU A 404 -23.56 -32.61 25.78
CA GLU A 404 -23.65 -33.78 24.87
C GLU A 404 -22.46 -33.72 23.89
N GLU A 405 -21.82 -34.87 23.71
CA GLU A 405 -20.78 -35.01 22.72
C GLU A 405 -21.38 -35.03 21.31
N TYR A 406 -20.93 -34.11 20.48
CA TYR A 406 -21.33 -34.03 19.09
C TYR A 406 -20.45 -34.96 18.25
N ALA A 407 -21.08 -35.88 17.53
CA ALA A 407 -20.37 -36.83 16.67
C ALA A 407 -19.99 -36.17 15.36
N PHE A 408 -18.67 -36.08 15.08
CA PHE A 408 -18.14 -35.50 13.86
C PHE A 408 -17.19 -36.41 13.09
N GLN A 409 -17.04 -37.66 13.51
CA GLN A 409 -16.21 -38.65 12.81
C GLN A 409 -16.72 -38.87 11.39
N GLY A 410 -15.79 -38.87 10.40
CA GLY A 410 -16.15 -39.01 8.99
C GLY A 410 -16.90 -37.80 8.42
N LEU A 411 -16.71 -36.61 9.00
CA LEU A 411 -17.17 -35.37 8.42
C LEU A 411 -16.29 -35.02 7.24
N THR A 412 -16.89 -34.99 6.05
CA THR A 412 -16.22 -34.54 4.79
C THR A 412 -16.69 -33.14 4.41
N TYR A 413 -16.04 -32.53 3.43
CA TYR A 413 -16.42 -31.20 2.96
C TYR A 413 -17.84 -31.17 2.37
N GLU A 414 -18.30 -32.27 1.74
CA GLU A 414 -19.66 -32.40 1.22
C GLU A 414 -20.68 -32.40 2.36
N LYS A 415 -20.40 -33.16 3.44
CA LYS A 415 -21.22 -33.16 4.63
C LYS A 415 -21.23 -31.84 5.40
N ALA A 416 -20.16 -31.04 5.22
CA ALA A 416 -20.08 -29.67 5.72
C ALA A 416 -20.73 -28.65 4.74
N GLU A 417 -21.30 -29.12 3.63
CA GLU A 417 -21.97 -28.28 2.63
C GLU A 417 -21.11 -27.14 2.09
N LEU A 418 -19.83 -27.41 1.88
CA LEU A 418 -18.91 -26.48 1.24
C LEU A 418 -18.94 -26.66 -0.27
N SER A 419 -18.82 -25.58 -1.03
CA SER A 419 -18.72 -25.68 -2.48
C SER A 419 -17.37 -26.23 -2.93
N THR A 420 -17.35 -26.87 -4.10
CA THR A 420 -16.12 -27.43 -4.67
C THR A 420 -15.07 -26.34 -4.91
N GLU A 421 -15.48 -25.17 -5.40
CA GLU A 421 -14.58 -24.04 -5.66
C GLU A 421 -13.91 -23.58 -4.36
N VAL A 422 -14.66 -23.45 -3.27
CA VAL A 422 -14.11 -23.07 -1.95
C VAL A 422 -13.13 -24.11 -1.46
N LYS A 423 -13.44 -25.41 -1.62
CA LYS A 423 -12.56 -26.51 -1.28
C LYS A 423 -11.26 -26.41 -2.07
N ASP A 424 -11.34 -26.32 -3.40
CA ASP A 424 -10.19 -26.33 -4.28
C ASP A 424 -9.24 -25.16 -3.98
N GLU A 425 -9.78 -23.97 -3.74
CA GLU A 425 -8.96 -22.82 -3.33
C GLU A 425 -8.34 -23.02 -1.95
N PHE A 426 -9.07 -23.60 -0.99
CA PHE A 426 -8.53 -23.88 0.33
C PHE A 426 -7.40 -24.93 0.27
N TYR A 427 -7.57 -26.00 -0.52
CA TYR A 427 -6.52 -27.01 -0.70
C TYR A 427 -5.26 -26.44 -1.33
N LYS A 428 -5.35 -25.58 -2.33
CA LYS A 428 -4.18 -24.90 -2.91
C LYS A 428 -3.35 -24.14 -1.88
N ILE A 429 -4.04 -23.47 -0.94
CA ILE A 429 -3.41 -22.58 0.04
C ILE A 429 -2.94 -23.35 1.28
N ALA A 430 -3.72 -24.33 1.73
CA ALA A 430 -3.53 -25.02 3.00
C ALA A 430 -2.74 -26.34 2.88
N ASN A 431 -2.51 -26.85 1.67
CA ASN A 431 -1.75 -28.08 1.50
C ASN A 431 -0.30 -27.91 2.00
N LEU A 432 0.07 -28.73 2.98
CA LEU A 432 1.41 -28.70 3.58
C LEU A 432 2.51 -29.10 2.60
N GLU A 433 2.15 -29.82 1.53
CA GLU A 433 3.07 -30.34 0.51
C GLU A 433 2.97 -29.57 -0.82
N ALA A 434 2.23 -28.44 -0.86
CA ALA A 434 2.03 -27.70 -2.10
C ALA A 434 3.33 -27.14 -2.69
N VAL A 435 4.30 -26.85 -1.84
CA VAL A 435 5.62 -26.32 -2.24
C VAL A 435 6.65 -27.39 -1.94
N SER A 436 7.44 -27.76 -2.98
CA SER A 436 8.54 -28.72 -2.85
C SER A 436 9.55 -28.29 -1.78
N GLU A 437 10.22 -29.27 -1.14
CA GLU A 437 11.27 -29.02 -0.15
C GLU A 437 12.43 -28.18 -0.72
N ASP A 438 12.67 -28.29 -2.03
CA ASP A 438 13.77 -27.57 -2.71
C ASP A 438 13.45 -26.09 -2.98
N VAL A 439 12.19 -25.69 -2.82
CA VAL A 439 11.75 -24.31 -3.09
C VAL A 439 11.86 -23.45 -1.84
N GLU A 440 12.74 -22.46 -1.89
CA GLU A 440 12.86 -21.49 -0.80
C GLU A 440 11.66 -20.52 -0.79
N ILE A 441 10.92 -20.46 0.31
CA ILE A 441 9.86 -19.48 0.50
C ILE A 441 10.46 -18.18 1.02
N THR A 442 10.53 -17.18 0.17
CA THR A 442 11.13 -15.89 0.46
C THR A 442 10.37 -14.77 -0.24
N TYR A 443 10.74 -13.53 0.03
CA TYR A 443 10.33 -12.40 -0.80
C TYR A 443 10.95 -12.51 -2.20
N PRO A 444 10.32 -11.90 -3.22
CA PRO A 444 10.93 -11.82 -4.54
C PRO A 444 12.33 -11.23 -4.45
N LYS A 445 13.28 -11.82 -5.15
CA LYS A 445 14.69 -11.43 -5.16
C LYS A 445 15.00 -10.55 -6.36
N THR A 446 16.07 -9.77 -6.26
CA THR A 446 16.63 -9.02 -7.39
C THR A 446 18.03 -9.54 -7.69
N ARG A 447 18.34 -9.72 -8.97
CA ARG A 447 19.69 -10.04 -9.43
C ARG A 447 20.31 -8.78 -10.03
N GLN A 448 21.43 -8.35 -9.49
CA GLN A 448 22.22 -7.26 -10.06
C GLN A 448 23.18 -7.79 -11.14
N GLN A 449 23.76 -6.86 -11.92
CA GLN A 449 24.86 -7.19 -12.85
C GLN A 449 25.91 -8.06 -12.14
N ARG A 450 26.39 -9.14 -12.80
CA ARG A 450 27.32 -10.15 -12.29
C ARG A 450 26.70 -11.21 -11.37
N ASN A 451 25.43 -11.53 -11.53
CA ASN A 451 24.75 -12.59 -10.77
C ASN A 451 24.71 -12.41 -9.24
N ILE A 452 24.91 -11.20 -8.74
CA ILE A 452 24.75 -10.93 -7.31
C ILE A 452 23.26 -10.88 -7.00
N VAL A 453 22.77 -11.85 -6.23
CA VAL A 453 21.39 -11.87 -5.77
C VAL A 453 21.28 -11.05 -4.48
N LEU A 454 20.45 -10.01 -4.49
CA LEU A 454 20.14 -9.24 -3.31
C LEU A 454 19.07 -9.96 -2.50
N GLN A 455 19.42 -10.35 -1.28
CA GLN A 455 18.53 -11.13 -0.41
C GLN A 455 17.49 -10.27 0.31
N GLU A 456 17.64 -8.95 0.30
CA GLU A 456 16.72 -8.04 0.96
C GLU A 456 15.46 -7.83 0.12
N GLY A 457 14.36 -8.48 0.50
CA GLY A 457 13.11 -8.49 -0.26
C GLY A 457 12.51 -7.12 -0.58
N TYR A 458 12.84 -6.06 0.18
CA TYR A 458 12.38 -4.71 -0.14
C TYR A 458 13.04 -4.16 -1.41
N GLN A 459 14.21 -4.65 -1.81
CA GLN A 459 14.92 -4.19 -3.02
C GLN A 459 14.10 -4.45 -4.28
N TRP A 460 13.43 -5.60 -4.37
CA TRP A 460 12.56 -5.89 -5.50
C TRP A 460 11.49 -4.82 -5.68
N PHE A 461 10.81 -4.40 -4.59
CA PHE A 461 9.78 -3.36 -4.64
C PHE A 461 10.35 -2.00 -4.99
N VAL A 462 11.52 -1.65 -4.44
CA VAL A 462 12.21 -0.40 -4.75
C VAL A 462 12.54 -0.33 -6.23
N HIS A 463 13.05 -1.41 -6.80
CA HIS A 463 13.42 -1.47 -8.21
C HIS A 463 12.19 -1.48 -9.12
N ASN A 464 11.17 -2.24 -8.77
CA ASN A 464 9.90 -2.28 -9.52
C ASN A 464 9.24 -0.88 -9.62
N HIS A 465 9.38 -0.07 -8.59
CA HIS A 465 8.94 1.33 -8.61
C HIS A 465 9.89 2.27 -9.38
N ARG A 466 11.20 2.00 -9.39
CA ARG A 466 12.19 2.85 -10.08
C ARG A 466 12.17 2.70 -11.60
N THR A 467 11.84 1.54 -12.09
CA THR A 467 11.82 1.24 -13.54
C THR A 467 10.91 2.18 -14.31
N LEU A 468 9.87 2.68 -13.67
CA LEU A 468 8.87 3.56 -14.29
C LEU A 468 9.23 5.03 -14.31
N ASN A 469 10.16 5.46 -13.46
CA ASN A 469 10.43 6.88 -13.24
C ASN A 469 11.58 7.46 -14.07
N GLY A 470 12.11 6.73 -15.05
CA GLY A 470 13.20 7.24 -15.91
C GLY A 470 14.41 7.75 -15.12
N GLY A 471 14.54 7.39 -13.86
CA GLY A 471 15.56 7.83 -12.92
C GLY A 471 16.87 7.11 -13.13
N GLY A 472 17.54 7.37 -14.22
CA GLY A 472 18.99 7.45 -14.32
C GLY A 472 19.85 6.22 -14.14
N MET A 473 19.31 5.02 -13.86
CA MET A 473 20.13 3.81 -13.76
C MET A 473 19.72 2.66 -14.70
N ALA A 474 18.59 2.70 -15.33
CA ALA A 474 18.21 1.75 -16.37
C ALA A 474 18.71 2.25 -17.75
N ARG A 475 20.00 2.36 -17.95
CA ARG A 475 20.63 2.45 -19.28
C ARG A 475 21.16 1.11 -19.74
N GLY A 476 20.48 0.03 -19.39
CA GLY A 476 20.71 -1.30 -19.92
C GLY A 476 19.75 -1.61 -21.07
N ARG A 477 20.22 -2.38 -22.04
CA ARG A 477 19.54 -2.67 -23.32
C ARG A 477 18.19 -3.40 -23.23
N ASN A 478 17.69 -3.70 -22.04
CA ASN A 478 16.38 -4.29 -21.80
C ASN A 478 15.60 -3.41 -20.81
N ASP A 479 15.28 -2.20 -21.26
CA ASP A 479 14.38 -1.33 -20.50
C ASP A 479 13.05 -2.01 -20.28
N ILE A 480 12.90 -2.68 -19.14
CA ILE A 480 11.61 -3.13 -18.66
C ILE A 480 10.87 -1.88 -18.18
N ASN A 481 10.34 -1.12 -19.12
CA ASN A 481 9.44 0.00 -18.85
C ASN A 481 8.07 -0.49 -18.35
N VAL A 482 8.03 -1.67 -17.74
CA VAL A 482 6.80 -2.34 -17.33
C VAL A 482 6.91 -2.70 -15.87
N LYS A 483 5.98 -2.18 -15.06
CA LYS A 483 5.85 -2.60 -13.68
C LYS A 483 5.48 -4.08 -13.62
N GLN A 484 6.30 -4.86 -12.93
CA GLN A 484 6.08 -6.29 -12.77
C GLN A 484 5.02 -6.57 -11.70
N GLU A 485 4.22 -7.59 -11.89
CA GLU A 485 3.42 -8.18 -10.81
C GLU A 485 4.26 -9.14 -9.98
N LEU A 486 3.77 -9.53 -8.80
CA LEU A 486 4.40 -10.58 -8.04
C LEU A 486 4.37 -11.87 -8.85
N PRO A 487 5.53 -12.53 -9.01
CA PRO A 487 5.59 -13.78 -9.77
C PRO A 487 4.72 -14.86 -9.12
N PRO A 488 4.21 -15.82 -9.90
CA PRO A 488 3.53 -16.99 -9.37
C PRO A 488 4.48 -17.76 -8.45
N ILE A 489 3.99 -18.25 -7.32
CA ILE A 489 4.83 -18.91 -6.32
C ILE A 489 5.52 -20.18 -6.83
N LEU A 490 4.89 -20.87 -7.76
CA LEU A 490 5.45 -22.10 -8.36
C LEU A 490 6.31 -21.81 -9.60
N SER A 491 6.64 -20.55 -9.88
CA SER A 491 7.61 -20.25 -10.93
C SER A 491 9.01 -20.60 -10.43
N GLU A 492 9.76 -21.31 -11.25
CA GLU A 492 11.13 -21.73 -10.97
C GLU A 492 12.07 -20.53 -10.76
N ASP A 493 11.77 -19.40 -11.39
CA ASP A 493 12.52 -18.16 -11.24
C ASP A 493 11.64 -16.99 -10.80
N ILE A 494 11.77 -16.62 -9.54
CA ILE A 494 11.11 -15.47 -8.92
C ILE A 494 12.04 -14.26 -8.84
N THR A 495 13.19 -14.32 -9.53
CA THR A 495 14.21 -13.27 -9.48
C THR A 495 13.97 -12.25 -10.59
N MET A 496 13.94 -10.99 -10.24
CA MET A 496 13.91 -9.89 -11.19
C MET A 496 15.35 -9.54 -11.59
N ASP A 497 15.66 -9.68 -12.86
CA ASP A 497 16.98 -9.32 -13.39
C ASP A 497 17.05 -7.80 -13.62
N TYR A 498 18.12 -7.20 -13.11
CA TYR A 498 18.53 -5.84 -13.38
C TYR A 498 19.79 -5.85 -14.24
N ASN A 499 19.66 -5.43 -15.45
CA ASN A 499 20.78 -5.18 -16.35
C ASN A 499 21.25 -3.72 -16.25
#